data_733b9c8f51dda511d5ff017d0d8beb16
#
_entry.id   733b9c8f51dda511d5ff017d0d8beb16
#
_cell.length_a   1.000
_cell.length_b   1.000
_cell.length_c   1.000
_cell.angle_alpha   90.00
_cell.angle_beta   90.00
_cell.angle_gamma   90.00
#
_symmetry.space_group_name_H-M   'P 1'
#
loop_
_entity.id
_entity.type
_entity.pdbx_description
1 polymer ?
#
loop_
_entity_poly.entity_id
_entity_poly.type
_entity_poly.pdbx_seq_one_letter_code
_entity_poly.pdbx_strand_id
1 'polypeptide(L)'
;MKERLDVLLVKRNLAESREKAKAVIMSGNVFVDGQREDKAGTTFPEDVAIEVRGHALPYVSRGGLKLEKAMKEFDVELQDKVCTDVGSSTGGFTDCMLQNGAKKVFAIDVGRGQLAWKLRQDERVVCMEKTNIRYVTPEDLGEPIDFSSIDVSFISLTKVLLPIYQYLTKDGEIVALIKPQFEAGREKVGKKGVVRERSTHEEVIRMVTDYAASIGFTVKDLTFSPIKGPEGNIEYLV
;
A
#
# COMPACT_ATOMS: atom_id res chain seq x y z
N MET A 1 5.61 -27.57 -26.15
CA MET A 1 5.73 -26.14 -26.57
C MET A 1 5.96 -25.31 -25.31
N LYS A 2 6.60 -24.12 -25.38
CA LYS A 2 6.70 -23.23 -24.21
C LYS A 2 5.57 -22.20 -24.26
N GLU A 3 4.95 -21.95 -23.13
CA GLU A 3 3.82 -21.03 -23.00
C GLU A 3 4.04 -20.09 -21.80
N ARG A 4 3.48 -18.89 -21.84
CA ARG A 4 3.57 -17.92 -20.75
C ARG A 4 2.83 -18.42 -19.52
N LEU A 5 3.37 -18.12 -18.33
CA LEU A 5 2.80 -18.55 -17.07
C LEU A 5 1.36 -18.05 -16.87
N ASP A 6 1.07 -16.76 -17.20
CA ASP A 6 -0.28 -16.19 -17.11
C ASP A 6 -1.29 -16.92 -18.01
N VAL A 7 -0.85 -17.43 -19.15
CA VAL A 7 -1.68 -18.23 -20.07
C VAL A 7 -1.86 -19.66 -19.55
N LEU A 8 -0.78 -20.28 -19.04
CA LEU A 8 -0.82 -21.64 -18.48
C LEU A 8 -1.79 -21.71 -17.28
N LEU A 9 -1.81 -20.72 -16.39
CA LEU A 9 -2.75 -20.70 -15.27
C LEU A 9 -4.20 -20.71 -15.74
N VAL A 10 -4.53 -19.94 -16.78
CA VAL A 10 -5.90 -19.92 -17.34
C VAL A 10 -6.22 -21.24 -18.04
N LYS A 11 -5.35 -21.75 -18.89
CA LYS A 11 -5.53 -23.03 -19.59
C LYS A 11 -5.77 -24.21 -18.64
N ARG A 12 -5.15 -24.16 -17.46
CA ARG A 12 -5.29 -25.22 -16.43
C ARG A 12 -6.37 -24.95 -15.39
N ASN A 13 -7.24 -23.95 -15.60
CA ASN A 13 -8.28 -23.54 -14.67
C ASN A 13 -7.76 -23.16 -13.26
N LEU A 14 -6.51 -22.72 -13.16
CA LEU A 14 -5.90 -22.22 -11.93
C LEU A 14 -6.16 -20.72 -11.72
N ALA A 15 -6.69 -20.04 -12.76
CA ALA A 15 -7.19 -18.66 -12.71
C ALA A 15 -8.30 -18.48 -13.73
N GLU A 16 -9.29 -17.66 -13.40
CA GLU A 16 -10.48 -17.43 -14.25
C GLU A 16 -10.18 -16.55 -15.49
N SER A 17 -9.19 -15.67 -15.37
CA SER A 17 -8.77 -14.77 -16.46
C SER A 17 -7.26 -14.51 -16.39
N ARG A 18 -6.70 -13.97 -17.50
CA ARG A 18 -5.28 -13.59 -17.52
C ARG A 18 -4.95 -12.47 -16.54
N GLU A 19 -5.87 -11.54 -16.29
CA GLU A 19 -5.72 -10.50 -15.26
C GLU A 19 -5.62 -11.11 -13.86
N LYS A 20 -6.53 -12.06 -13.54
CA LYS A 20 -6.49 -12.80 -12.26
C LYS A 20 -5.22 -13.66 -12.17
N ALA A 21 -4.81 -14.31 -13.25
CA ALA A 21 -3.56 -15.05 -13.28
C ALA A 21 -2.35 -14.18 -12.96
N LYS A 22 -2.24 -12.99 -13.59
CA LYS A 22 -1.18 -12.02 -13.30
C LYS A 22 -1.20 -11.59 -11.83
N ALA A 23 -2.37 -11.30 -11.27
CA ALA A 23 -2.51 -10.90 -9.88
C ALA A 23 -2.02 -12.01 -8.93
N VAL A 24 -2.38 -13.26 -9.17
CA VAL A 24 -1.96 -14.42 -8.37
C VAL A 24 -0.45 -14.66 -8.48
N ILE A 25 0.12 -14.53 -9.69
CA ILE A 25 1.58 -14.64 -9.90
C ILE A 25 2.31 -13.52 -9.15
N MET A 26 1.89 -12.28 -9.34
CA MET A 26 2.50 -11.10 -8.70
C MET A 26 2.35 -11.09 -7.17
N SER A 27 1.32 -11.76 -6.63
CA SER A 27 1.19 -11.96 -5.18
C SER A 27 2.21 -12.95 -4.61
N GLY A 28 2.96 -13.66 -5.49
CA GLY A 28 3.95 -14.65 -5.12
C GLY A 28 3.36 -15.96 -4.62
N ASN A 29 2.14 -16.25 -4.99
CA ASN A 29 1.42 -17.47 -4.64
C ASN A 29 1.59 -18.60 -5.66
N VAL A 30 2.31 -18.36 -6.76
CA VAL A 30 2.55 -19.34 -7.81
C VAL A 30 3.95 -19.95 -7.67
N PHE A 31 3.99 -21.27 -7.68
CA PHE A 31 5.21 -22.07 -7.63
C PHE A 31 5.28 -22.94 -8.88
N VAL A 32 6.41 -22.91 -9.56
CA VAL A 32 6.71 -23.73 -10.75
C VAL A 32 7.87 -24.65 -10.40
N ASP A 33 7.65 -25.96 -10.50
CA ASP A 33 8.60 -26.99 -10.05
C ASP A 33 9.09 -26.75 -8.60
N GLY A 34 8.20 -26.29 -7.74
CA GLY A 34 8.49 -25.99 -6.34
C GLY A 34 9.21 -24.66 -6.08
N GLN A 35 9.60 -23.93 -7.12
CA GLN A 35 10.21 -22.61 -7.02
C GLN A 35 9.17 -21.50 -7.23
N ARG A 36 9.20 -20.49 -6.37
CA ARG A 36 8.31 -19.34 -6.48
C ARG A 36 8.61 -18.54 -7.75
N GLU A 37 7.56 -18.24 -8.51
CA GLU A 37 7.62 -17.41 -9.69
C GLU A 37 6.69 -16.20 -9.55
N ASP A 38 7.22 -14.99 -9.75
CA ASP A 38 6.50 -13.73 -9.61
C ASP A 38 6.35 -12.93 -10.91
N LYS A 39 6.89 -13.47 -12.03
CA LYS A 39 6.83 -12.84 -13.35
C LYS A 39 5.83 -13.55 -14.26
N ALA A 40 4.70 -12.92 -14.49
CA ALA A 40 3.61 -13.46 -15.32
C ALA A 40 4.01 -13.78 -16.77
N GLY A 41 5.04 -13.11 -17.27
CA GLY A 41 5.52 -13.29 -18.64
C GLY A 41 6.55 -14.42 -18.83
N THR A 42 7.05 -15.02 -17.74
CA THR A 42 8.00 -16.14 -17.83
C THR A 42 7.37 -17.31 -18.57
N THR A 43 8.12 -17.96 -19.44
CA THR A 43 7.63 -19.07 -20.27
C THR A 43 8.12 -20.41 -19.75
N PHE A 44 7.21 -21.38 -19.66
CA PHE A 44 7.48 -22.73 -19.20
C PHE A 44 6.95 -23.78 -20.18
N PRO A 45 7.46 -25.03 -20.14
CA PRO A 45 6.84 -26.15 -20.84
C PRO A 45 5.37 -26.30 -20.43
N GLU A 46 4.51 -26.72 -21.37
CA GLU A 46 3.07 -26.87 -21.08
C GLU A 46 2.77 -27.92 -20.02
N ASP A 47 3.67 -28.83 -19.76
CA ASP A 47 3.56 -29.94 -18.79
C ASP A 47 4.24 -29.63 -17.44
N VAL A 48 4.84 -28.44 -17.27
CA VAL A 48 5.54 -28.05 -16.04
C VAL A 48 4.60 -28.16 -14.80
N ALA A 49 5.12 -28.57 -13.66
CA ALA A 49 4.35 -28.59 -12.44
C ALA A 49 4.07 -27.16 -11.95
N ILE A 50 2.79 -26.80 -11.87
CA ILE A 50 2.35 -25.50 -11.35
C ILE A 50 1.49 -25.74 -10.13
N GLU A 51 1.85 -25.10 -9.02
CA GLU A 51 1.08 -25.08 -7.78
C GLU A 51 0.73 -23.63 -7.43
N VAL A 52 -0.54 -23.37 -7.14
CA VAL A 52 -1.01 -22.11 -6.58
C VAL A 52 -1.23 -22.31 -5.09
N ARG A 53 -0.44 -21.63 -4.26
CA ARG A 53 -0.52 -21.71 -2.80
C ARG A 53 -1.18 -20.45 -2.25
N GLY A 54 -2.13 -20.65 -1.32
CA GLY A 54 -2.85 -19.56 -0.68
C GLY A 54 -4.07 -19.08 -1.47
N HIS A 55 -4.80 -18.13 -0.86
CA HIS A 55 -5.97 -17.52 -1.48
C HIS A 55 -5.55 -16.43 -2.46
N ALA A 56 -6.38 -16.19 -3.48
CA ALA A 56 -6.22 -15.04 -4.35
C ALA A 56 -6.14 -13.75 -3.50
N LEU A 57 -5.24 -12.84 -3.88
CA LEU A 57 -5.14 -11.56 -3.20
C LEU A 57 -6.47 -10.80 -3.32
N PRO A 58 -7.10 -10.39 -2.21
CA PRO A 58 -8.42 -9.73 -2.26
C PRO A 58 -8.36 -8.32 -2.87
N TYR A 59 -7.17 -7.75 -2.97
CA TYR A 59 -6.93 -6.36 -3.42
C TYR A 59 -6.09 -6.32 -4.69
N VAL A 60 -6.10 -5.19 -5.40
CA VAL A 60 -5.29 -4.97 -6.62
C VAL A 60 -3.78 -5.09 -6.39
N SER A 61 -3.32 -4.96 -5.14
CA SER A 61 -1.94 -5.19 -4.75
C SER A 61 -1.83 -5.63 -3.30
N ARG A 62 -0.66 -6.18 -2.92
CA ARG A 62 -0.37 -6.58 -1.52
C ARG A 62 -0.45 -5.42 -0.53
N GLY A 63 -0.37 -4.17 -1.00
CA GLY A 63 -0.56 -2.98 -0.17
C GLY A 63 -1.87 -3.03 0.62
N GLY A 64 -2.96 -3.50 0.03
CA GLY A 64 -4.25 -3.62 0.70
C GLY A 64 -4.22 -4.42 2.00
N LEU A 65 -3.39 -5.46 2.08
CA LEU A 65 -3.22 -6.26 3.30
C LEU A 65 -2.60 -5.46 4.47
N LYS A 66 -1.83 -4.41 4.17
CA LYS A 66 -1.27 -3.52 5.21
C LYS A 66 -2.38 -2.73 5.89
N LEU A 67 -3.25 -2.10 5.08
CA LEU A 67 -4.38 -1.35 5.60
C LEU A 67 -5.41 -2.25 6.29
N GLU A 68 -5.71 -3.42 5.71
CA GLU A 68 -6.59 -4.41 6.33
C GLU A 68 -6.14 -4.79 7.74
N LYS A 69 -4.82 -5.04 7.91
CA LYS A 69 -4.25 -5.31 9.23
C LYS A 69 -4.42 -4.14 10.19
N ALA A 70 -4.09 -2.92 9.74
CA ALA A 70 -4.23 -1.72 10.56
C ALA A 70 -5.69 -1.50 10.99
N MET A 71 -6.65 -1.63 10.09
CA MET A 71 -8.07 -1.51 10.39
C MET A 71 -8.50 -2.50 11.47
N LYS A 72 -8.05 -3.75 11.36
CA LYS A 72 -8.39 -4.80 12.32
C LYS A 72 -7.75 -4.58 13.70
N GLU A 73 -6.48 -4.17 13.75
CA GLU A 73 -5.75 -4.04 15.00
C GLU A 73 -6.04 -2.71 15.72
N PHE A 74 -6.36 -1.66 14.96
CA PHE A 74 -6.62 -0.31 15.49
C PHE A 74 -8.12 0.04 15.56
N ASP A 75 -8.99 -0.91 15.19
CA ASP A 75 -10.45 -0.74 15.20
C ASP A 75 -10.92 0.45 14.34
N VAL A 76 -10.35 0.56 13.13
CA VAL A 76 -10.68 1.62 12.18
C VAL A 76 -11.87 1.22 11.32
N GLU A 77 -12.93 2.01 11.36
CA GLU A 77 -14.11 1.84 10.52
C GLU A 77 -14.11 2.85 9.37
N LEU A 78 -14.41 2.39 8.15
CA LEU A 78 -14.41 3.23 6.95
C LEU A 78 -15.78 3.39 6.30
N GLN A 79 -16.81 2.79 6.86
CA GLN A 79 -18.17 2.88 6.31
C GLN A 79 -18.61 4.34 6.16
N ASP A 80 -19.02 4.71 4.95
CA ASP A 80 -19.49 6.05 4.55
C ASP A 80 -18.48 7.20 4.71
N LYS A 81 -17.20 6.91 5.00
CA LYS A 81 -16.14 7.91 5.14
C LYS A 81 -15.63 8.41 3.79
N VAL A 82 -15.26 9.69 3.77
CA VAL A 82 -14.47 10.30 2.68
C VAL A 82 -13.00 10.18 3.03
N CYS A 83 -12.23 9.57 2.14
CA CYS A 83 -10.87 9.13 2.41
C CYS A 83 -9.85 9.71 1.42
N THR A 84 -8.59 9.81 1.85
CA THR A 84 -7.44 9.98 0.95
C THR A 84 -6.51 8.78 1.03
N ASP A 85 -5.96 8.38 -0.11
CA ASP A 85 -4.88 7.38 -0.24
C ASP A 85 -3.62 8.11 -0.74
N VAL A 86 -2.71 8.41 0.17
CA VAL A 86 -1.50 9.18 -0.10
C VAL A 86 -0.34 8.24 -0.43
N GLY A 87 0.11 8.28 -1.68
CA GLY A 87 1.02 7.29 -2.25
C GLY A 87 0.26 6.08 -2.79
N SER A 88 -0.84 6.33 -3.51
CA SER A 88 -1.79 5.29 -3.91
C SER A 88 -1.20 4.20 -4.82
N SER A 89 -0.18 4.53 -5.63
CA SER A 89 0.47 3.58 -6.54
C SER A 89 -0.56 2.79 -7.36
N THR A 90 -0.56 1.45 -7.28
CA THR A 90 -1.57 0.60 -7.95
C THR A 90 -2.95 0.65 -7.30
N GLY A 91 -3.09 1.22 -6.10
CA GLY A 91 -4.36 1.40 -5.42
C GLY A 91 -4.72 0.30 -4.42
N GLY A 92 -3.74 -0.37 -3.84
CA GLY A 92 -4.00 -1.42 -2.85
C GLY A 92 -4.78 -0.91 -1.64
N PHE A 93 -4.43 0.24 -1.11
CA PHE A 93 -5.14 0.89 0.00
C PHE A 93 -6.50 1.43 -0.46
N THR A 94 -6.57 2.08 -1.62
CA THR A 94 -7.82 2.52 -2.23
C THR A 94 -8.82 1.37 -2.35
N ASP A 95 -8.39 0.23 -2.91
CA ASP A 95 -9.25 -0.97 -3.07
C ASP A 95 -9.72 -1.51 -1.71
N CYS A 96 -8.83 -1.54 -0.71
CA CYS A 96 -9.17 -1.93 0.65
C CYS A 96 -10.24 -1.00 1.25
N MET A 97 -10.07 0.32 1.12
CA MET A 97 -11.05 1.29 1.62
C MET A 97 -12.43 1.13 0.97
N LEU A 98 -12.47 0.96 -0.35
CA LEU A 98 -13.72 0.78 -1.09
C LEU A 98 -14.45 -0.51 -0.71
N GLN A 99 -13.71 -1.60 -0.50
CA GLN A 99 -14.28 -2.88 -0.06
C GLN A 99 -14.79 -2.81 1.39
N ASN A 100 -14.29 -1.88 2.20
CA ASN A 100 -14.74 -1.62 3.57
C ASN A 100 -15.72 -0.43 3.67
N GLY A 101 -16.39 -0.09 2.58
CA GLY A 101 -17.53 0.82 2.57
C GLY A 101 -17.19 2.31 2.50
N ALA A 102 -15.95 2.69 2.17
CA ALA A 102 -15.62 4.10 1.95
C ALA A 102 -16.55 4.72 0.90
N LYS A 103 -17.11 5.89 1.23
CA LYS A 103 -17.99 6.64 0.35
C LYS A 103 -17.25 7.21 -0.86
N LYS A 104 -16.03 7.67 -0.63
CA LYS A 104 -15.18 8.29 -1.65
C LYS A 104 -13.71 8.19 -1.27
N VAL A 105 -12.84 8.00 -2.26
CA VAL A 105 -11.39 7.94 -2.06
C VAL A 105 -10.67 8.83 -3.06
N PHE A 106 -9.90 9.79 -2.58
CA PHE A 106 -8.96 10.56 -3.36
C PHE A 106 -7.62 9.80 -3.41
N ALA A 107 -7.32 9.19 -4.55
CA ALA A 107 -6.09 8.43 -4.76
C ALA A 107 -4.98 9.37 -5.27
N ILE A 108 -4.09 9.78 -4.37
CA ILE A 108 -3.08 10.82 -4.60
C ILE A 108 -1.71 10.16 -4.81
N ASP A 109 -1.06 10.44 -5.93
CA ASP A 109 0.28 9.94 -6.23
C ASP A 109 1.07 10.92 -7.10
N VAL A 110 2.39 10.99 -6.88
CA VAL A 110 3.30 11.77 -7.73
C VAL A 110 3.55 11.10 -9.08
N GLY A 111 3.33 9.79 -9.17
CA GLY A 111 3.45 8.98 -10.37
C GLY A 111 2.33 9.21 -11.37
N ARG A 112 2.38 8.46 -12.47
CA ARG A 112 1.38 8.52 -13.54
C ARG A 112 1.08 7.11 -14.07
N GLY A 113 -0.20 6.83 -14.33
CA GLY A 113 -0.63 5.60 -14.98
C GLY A 113 -0.48 4.35 -14.14
N GLN A 114 -0.33 4.49 -12.81
CA GLN A 114 -0.10 3.37 -11.90
C GLN A 114 -1.39 2.78 -11.33
N LEU A 115 -2.39 3.62 -11.06
CA LEU A 115 -3.65 3.20 -10.46
C LEU A 115 -4.33 2.15 -11.34
N ALA A 116 -4.76 1.04 -10.75
CA ALA A 116 -5.41 -0.06 -11.45
C ALA A 116 -6.66 0.41 -12.20
N TRP A 117 -6.86 -0.11 -13.41
CA TRP A 117 -7.94 0.33 -14.30
C TRP A 117 -9.33 0.23 -13.67
N LYS A 118 -9.61 -0.86 -12.96
CA LYS A 118 -10.90 -1.02 -12.26
C LYS A 118 -11.17 0.10 -11.24
N LEU A 119 -10.14 0.63 -10.58
CA LEU A 119 -10.28 1.71 -9.61
C LEU A 119 -10.46 3.06 -10.30
N ARG A 120 -9.84 3.26 -11.47
CA ARG A 120 -10.05 4.47 -12.27
C ARG A 120 -11.49 4.60 -12.79
N GLN A 121 -12.19 3.47 -12.96
CA GLN A 121 -13.56 3.42 -13.42
C GLN A 121 -14.59 3.43 -12.29
N ASP A 122 -14.18 3.32 -11.03
CA ASP A 122 -15.07 3.39 -9.88
C ASP A 122 -15.44 4.85 -9.61
N GLU A 123 -16.73 5.16 -9.64
CA GLU A 123 -17.27 6.52 -9.44
C GLU A 123 -16.91 7.12 -8.07
N ARG A 124 -16.57 6.28 -7.10
CA ARG A 124 -16.14 6.69 -5.76
C ARG A 124 -14.67 7.11 -5.73
N VAL A 125 -13.89 6.90 -6.79
CA VAL A 125 -12.45 7.18 -6.83
C VAL A 125 -12.16 8.45 -7.62
N VAL A 126 -11.48 9.38 -6.98
CA VAL A 126 -10.90 10.56 -7.63
C VAL A 126 -9.40 10.31 -7.81
N CYS A 127 -8.99 10.09 -9.05
CA CYS A 127 -7.59 9.82 -9.39
C CYS A 127 -6.80 11.14 -9.48
N MET A 128 -5.90 11.38 -8.53
CA MET A 128 -5.04 12.57 -8.45
C MET A 128 -3.57 12.19 -8.69
N GLU A 129 -3.24 11.81 -9.92
CA GLU A 129 -1.87 11.53 -10.33
C GLU A 129 -1.06 12.81 -10.60
N LYS A 130 0.28 12.70 -10.64
CA LYS A 130 1.21 13.84 -10.73
C LYS A 130 0.99 14.89 -9.64
N THR A 131 0.46 14.46 -8.51
CA THR A 131 0.09 15.34 -7.41
C THR A 131 1.00 15.09 -6.22
N ASN A 132 1.68 16.12 -5.77
CA ASN A 132 2.52 16.06 -4.58
C ASN A 132 1.71 16.50 -3.37
N ILE A 133 1.50 15.56 -2.43
CA ILE A 133 0.69 15.79 -1.23
C ILE A 133 1.10 17.02 -0.43
N ARG A 134 2.36 17.42 -0.46
CA ARG A 134 2.84 18.60 0.27
C ARG A 134 2.18 19.91 -0.18
N TYR A 135 1.56 19.93 -1.35
CA TYR A 135 0.94 21.10 -1.95
C TYR A 135 -0.58 20.95 -2.12
N VAL A 136 -1.14 19.83 -1.69
CA VAL A 136 -2.60 19.62 -1.69
C VAL A 136 -3.23 20.43 -0.57
N THR A 137 -4.24 21.21 -0.93
CA THR A 137 -4.98 22.05 -0.01
C THR A 137 -6.40 21.51 0.21
N PRO A 138 -7.11 21.96 1.25
CA PRO A 138 -8.54 21.59 1.42
C PRO A 138 -9.39 21.94 0.19
N GLU A 139 -9.07 23.03 -0.50
CA GLU A 139 -9.79 23.49 -1.69
C GLU A 139 -9.62 22.54 -2.88
N ASP A 140 -8.45 21.91 -3.02
CA ASP A 140 -8.19 20.91 -4.07
C ASP A 140 -9.06 19.66 -3.91
N LEU A 141 -9.40 19.31 -2.69
CA LEU A 141 -10.26 18.16 -2.36
C LEU A 141 -11.76 18.53 -2.40
N GLY A 142 -12.09 19.79 -2.04
CA GLY A 142 -13.44 20.34 -2.11
C GLY A 142 -14.42 19.80 -1.07
N GLU A 143 -14.00 18.89 -0.20
CA GLU A 143 -14.78 18.36 0.90
C GLU A 143 -13.89 17.89 2.05
N PRO A 144 -14.41 17.86 3.30
CA PRO A 144 -13.64 17.38 4.45
C PRO A 144 -13.28 15.90 4.34
N ILE A 145 -12.14 15.53 4.88
CA ILE A 145 -11.61 14.16 4.85
C ILE A 145 -11.73 13.54 6.24
N ASP A 146 -12.37 12.37 6.31
CA ASP A 146 -12.57 11.64 7.57
C ASP A 146 -11.44 10.67 7.88
N PHE A 147 -10.74 10.19 6.84
CA PHE A 147 -9.65 9.23 6.98
C PHE A 147 -8.57 9.43 5.92
N SER A 148 -7.31 9.27 6.31
CA SER A 148 -6.19 9.30 5.38
C SER A 148 -5.26 8.10 5.60
N SER A 149 -4.98 7.33 4.55
CA SER A 149 -3.88 6.37 4.55
C SER A 149 -2.62 6.97 3.91
N ILE A 150 -1.45 6.60 4.41
CA ILE A 150 -0.17 7.16 3.94
C ILE A 150 0.84 6.02 3.72
N ASP A 151 1.18 5.76 2.47
CA ASP A 151 2.23 4.80 2.06
C ASP A 151 3.18 5.46 1.05
N VAL A 152 3.95 6.44 1.49
CA VAL A 152 4.90 7.19 0.65
C VAL A 152 6.29 6.60 0.69
N SER A 153 7.09 6.85 -0.35
CA SER A 153 8.48 6.42 -0.47
C SER A 153 9.40 7.59 -0.79
N PHE A 154 10.66 7.49 -0.34
CA PHE A 154 11.71 8.49 -0.57
C PHE A 154 11.45 9.87 0.03
N ILE A 155 10.57 9.93 1.02
CA ILE A 155 10.24 11.14 1.76
C ILE A 155 9.91 10.78 3.22
N SER A 156 10.27 11.63 4.16
CA SER A 156 9.89 11.47 5.57
C SER A 156 8.42 11.81 5.79
N LEU A 157 7.74 11.08 6.66
CA LEU A 157 6.37 11.37 7.10
C LEU A 157 6.26 12.77 7.73
N THR A 158 7.32 13.26 8.37
CA THR A 158 7.33 14.61 8.96
C THR A 158 7.09 15.72 7.93
N LYS A 159 7.30 15.46 6.64
CA LYS A 159 7.06 16.42 5.56
C LYS A 159 5.67 16.34 4.94
N VAL A 160 4.91 15.28 5.24
CA VAL A 160 3.59 15.06 4.65
C VAL A 160 2.46 15.10 5.67
N LEU A 161 2.74 14.87 6.95
CA LEU A 161 1.73 14.85 8.01
C LEU A 161 1.03 16.20 8.20
N LEU A 162 1.77 17.31 8.16
CA LEU A 162 1.19 18.66 8.36
C LEU A 162 0.21 19.06 7.24
N PRO A 163 0.52 18.90 5.94
CA PRO A 163 -0.45 19.09 4.86
C PRO A 163 -1.72 18.25 5.04
N ILE A 164 -1.56 16.99 5.46
CA ILE A 164 -2.69 16.08 5.68
C ILE A 164 -3.55 16.56 6.85
N TYR A 165 -2.93 16.96 7.95
CA TYR A 165 -3.63 17.50 9.12
C TYR A 165 -4.56 18.68 8.75
N GLN A 166 -4.18 19.51 7.80
CA GLN A 166 -4.92 20.72 7.41
C GLN A 166 -6.26 20.43 6.72
N TYR A 167 -6.44 19.27 6.08
CA TYR A 167 -7.68 18.92 5.40
C TYR A 167 -8.53 17.87 6.12
N LEU A 168 -8.00 17.30 7.21
CA LEU A 168 -8.77 16.34 8.00
C LEU A 168 -9.88 17.03 8.80
N THR A 169 -10.99 16.31 8.97
CA THR A 169 -12.02 16.68 9.95
C THR A 169 -11.44 16.65 11.37
N LYS A 170 -12.13 17.29 12.31
CA LYS A 170 -11.69 17.33 13.73
C LYS A 170 -11.46 15.94 14.34
N ASP A 171 -12.30 14.98 13.94
CA ASP A 171 -12.24 13.59 14.40
C ASP A 171 -11.62 12.68 13.34
N GLY A 172 -10.95 13.27 12.34
CA GLY A 172 -10.31 12.55 11.26
C GLY A 172 -9.15 11.68 11.76
N GLU A 173 -9.04 10.49 11.17
CA GLU A 173 -8.04 9.51 11.55
C GLU A 173 -7.04 9.29 10.42
N ILE A 174 -5.82 8.88 10.76
CA ILE A 174 -4.82 8.45 9.79
C ILE A 174 -4.25 7.08 10.14
N VAL A 175 -3.89 6.34 9.11
CA VAL A 175 -3.00 5.18 9.20
C VAL A 175 -1.78 5.46 8.31
N ALA A 176 -0.61 5.56 8.91
CA ALA A 176 0.62 5.87 8.20
C ALA A 176 1.61 4.71 8.27
N LEU A 177 2.33 4.48 7.16
CA LEU A 177 3.41 3.52 7.08
C LEU A 177 4.74 4.21 7.42
N ILE A 178 5.34 3.83 8.56
CA ILE A 178 6.69 4.25 8.93
C ILE A 178 7.68 3.31 8.23
N LYS A 179 8.55 3.87 7.40
CA LYS A 179 9.56 3.14 6.65
C LYS A 179 10.96 3.59 7.10
N PRO A 180 11.62 2.88 8.01
CA PRO A 180 12.91 3.29 8.54
C PRO A 180 13.96 3.61 7.48
N GLN A 181 13.92 2.93 6.33
CA GLN A 181 14.84 3.18 5.22
C GLN A 181 14.69 4.56 4.57
N PHE A 182 13.57 5.26 4.78
CA PHE A 182 13.34 6.62 4.28
C PHE A 182 13.31 7.68 5.37
N GLU A 183 13.35 7.26 6.63
CA GLU A 183 13.32 8.13 7.80
C GLU A 183 14.70 8.29 8.43
N ALA A 184 15.50 7.21 8.47
CA ALA A 184 16.83 7.23 9.03
C ALA A 184 17.82 7.99 8.13
N GLY A 185 18.86 8.60 8.73
CA GLY A 185 19.97 9.17 7.99
C GLY A 185 20.70 8.13 7.14
N ARG A 186 21.31 8.57 6.05
CA ARG A 186 21.99 7.69 5.08
C ARG A 186 23.05 6.80 5.73
N GLU A 187 23.70 7.27 6.78
CA GLU A 187 24.73 6.56 7.55
C GLU A 187 24.16 5.34 8.31
N LYS A 188 22.86 5.33 8.60
CA LYS A 188 22.16 4.24 9.28
C LYS A 188 21.51 3.23 8.33
N VAL A 189 21.56 3.50 7.04
CA VAL A 189 21.02 2.64 6.00
C VAL A 189 22.14 1.79 5.39
N GLY A 190 22.04 0.48 5.49
CA GLY A 190 23.05 -0.45 4.99
C GLY A 190 23.17 -0.47 3.46
N LYS A 191 24.22 -1.14 2.94
CA LYS A 191 24.58 -1.17 1.51
C LYS A 191 23.45 -1.57 0.54
N LYS A 192 22.46 -2.33 1.02
CA LYS A 192 21.29 -2.75 0.21
C LYS A 192 20.04 -1.91 0.49
N GLY A 193 20.17 -0.74 1.12
CA GLY A 193 19.01 0.07 1.49
C GLY A 193 18.20 -0.49 2.65
N VAL A 194 18.81 -1.31 3.53
CA VAL A 194 18.11 -1.97 4.64
C VAL A 194 18.60 -1.40 5.97
N VAL A 195 17.66 -0.99 6.82
CA VAL A 195 17.91 -0.64 8.22
C VAL A 195 17.83 -1.92 9.06
N ARG A 196 18.91 -2.26 9.78
CA ARG A 196 19.02 -3.51 10.55
C ARG A 196 19.07 -3.29 12.05
N GLU A 197 19.60 -2.16 12.48
CA GLU A 197 19.81 -1.87 13.89
C GLU A 197 18.48 -1.54 14.58
N ARG A 198 18.18 -2.31 15.62
CA ARG A 198 16.95 -2.13 16.42
C ARG A 198 16.83 -0.71 16.96
N SER A 199 17.92 -0.16 17.46
CA SER A 199 17.96 1.21 18.00
C SER A 199 17.57 2.26 16.95
N THR A 200 17.95 2.06 15.68
CA THR A 200 17.55 2.94 14.57
C THR A 200 16.05 2.85 14.29
N HIS A 201 15.46 1.65 14.35
CA HIS A 201 14.02 1.49 14.23
C HIS A 201 13.26 2.23 15.35
N GLU A 202 13.70 2.05 16.60
CA GLU A 202 13.10 2.70 17.77
C GLU A 202 13.22 4.24 17.70
N GLU A 203 14.38 4.74 17.27
CA GLU A 203 14.60 6.18 17.05
C GLU A 203 13.67 6.77 15.98
N VAL A 204 13.57 6.09 14.86
CA VAL A 204 12.68 6.50 13.75
C VAL A 204 11.23 6.53 14.17
N ILE A 205 10.75 5.47 14.84
CA ILE A 205 9.37 5.41 15.34
C ILE A 205 9.11 6.59 16.28
N ARG A 206 10.01 6.83 17.24
CA ARG A 206 9.88 7.93 18.19
C ARG A 206 9.87 9.28 17.47
N MET A 207 10.79 9.51 16.54
CA MET A 207 10.86 10.76 15.77
C MET A 207 9.55 11.06 15.04
N VAL A 208 8.97 10.07 14.38
CA VAL A 208 7.71 10.24 13.62
C VAL A 208 6.53 10.48 14.57
N THR A 209 6.42 9.69 15.64
CA THR A 209 5.32 9.81 16.60
C THR A 209 5.38 11.11 17.40
N ASP A 210 6.57 11.55 17.82
CA ASP A 210 6.79 12.82 18.51
C ASP A 210 6.42 14.00 17.60
N TYR A 211 6.81 13.94 16.32
CA TYR A 211 6.42 14.95 15.35
C TYR A 211 4.91 14.99 15.14
N ALA A 212 4.26 13.83 14.96
CA ALA A 212 2.81 13.75 14.82
C ALA A 212 2.10 14.40 16.03
N ALA A 213 2.54 14.08 17.25
CA ALA A 213 2.02 14.69 18.47
C ALA A 213 2.24 16.20 18.52
N SER A 214 3.40 16.68 18.07
CA SER A 214 3.75 18.11 18.07
C SER A 214 2.87 18.97 17.18
N ILE A 215 2.27 18.38 16.13
CA ILE A 215 1.37 19.07 15.18
C ILE A 215 -0.10 18.86 15.49
N GLY A 216 -0.44 18.12 16.56
CA GLY A 216 -1.80 17.98 17.06
C GLY A 216 -2.46 16.62 16.91
N PHE A 217 -1.76 15.60 16.37
CA PHE A 217 -2.26 14.23 16.37
C PHE A 217 -2.12 13.56 17.74
N THR A 218 -3.06 12.67 18.04
CA THR A 218 -2.91 11.71 19.12
C THR A 218 -2.53 10.35 18.52
N VAL A 219 -1.33 9.88 18.85
CA VAL A 219 -0.89 8.53 18.44
C VAL A 219 -1.64 7.50 19.29
N LYS A 220 -2.44 6.66 18.64
CA LYS A 220 -3.27 5.66 19.32
C LYS A 220 -2.55 4.33 19.49
N ASP A 221 -1.91 3.82 18.41
CA ASP A 221 -1.32 2.49 18.42
C ASP A 221 -0.22 2.35 17.36
N LEU A 222 0.56 1.26 17.44
CA LEU A 222 1.64 0.91 16.53
C LEU A 222 1.74 -0.59 16.35
N THR A 223 1.84 -1.06 15.13
CA THR A 223 2.08 -2.47 14.81
C THR A 223 3.04 -2.66 13.64
N PHE A 224 3.43 -3.90 13.35
CA PHE A 224 4.25 -4.23 12.19
C PHE A 224 3.40 -4.34 10.93
N SER A 225 3.93 -3.87 9.80
CA SER A 225 3.38 -4.21 8.49
C SER A 225 3.42 -5.74 8.30
N PRO A 226 2.32 -6.35 7.78
CA PRO A 226 2.29 -7.79 7.49
C PRO A 226 3.20 -8.16 6.32
N ILE A 227 3.67 -7.15 5.58
CA ILE A 227 4.51 -7.31 4.40
C ILE A 227 5.78 -6.50 4.61
N LYS A 228 6.92 -7.14 4.38
CA LYS A 228 8.20 -6.43 4.36
C LYS A 228 8.29 -5.53 3.12
N GLY A 229 8.94 -4.39 3.29
CA GLY A 229 9.31 -3.50 2.22
C GLY A 229 10.42 -4.07 1.31
N PRO A 230 10.87 -3.28 0.33
CA PRO A 230 11.95 -3.68 -0.57
C PRO A 230 13.18 -4.17 0.22
N GLU A 231 13.88 -5.16 -0.35
CA GLU A 231 15.07 -5.79 0.23
C GLU A 231 14.85 -6.37 1.65
N GLY A 232 13.60 -6.54 2.06
CA GLY A 232 13.24 -7.12 3.35
C GLY A 232 13.18 -6.14 4.52
N ASN A 233 13.11 -4.85 4.27
CA ASN A 233 12.91 -3.83 5.31
C ASN A 233 11.66 -4.11 6.14
N ILE A 234 11.79 -4.00 7.46
CA ILE A 234 10.64 -3.99 8.37
C ILE A 234 10.02 -2.61 8.34
N GLU A 235 8.73 -2.56 8.12
CA GLU A 235 7.92 -1.34 8.10
C GLU A 235 6.85 -1.42 9.20
N TYR A 236 6.37 -0.27 9.66
CA TYR A 236 5.42 -0.18 10.76
C TYR A 236 4.16 0.57 10.34
N LEU A 237 3.05 0.21 10.96
CA LEU A 237 1.76 0.90 10.83
C LEU A 237 1.50 1.67 12.13
N VAL A 238 1.16 2.93 12.04
CA VAL A 238 0.82 3.82 13.17
C VAL A 238 -0.48 4.55 12.89
#